data_8c6188e37144a1249391e7287d03ee27
#
_entry.id   8c6188e37144a1249391e7287d03ee27
#
_cell.length_a   1.000
_cell.length_b   1.000
_cell.length_c   1.000
_cell.angle_alpha   90.00
_cell.angle_beta   90.00
_cell.angle_gamma   90.00
#
_symmetry.space_group_name_H-M   'P 1'
#
loop_
_entity.id
_entity.type
_entity.pdbx_description
1 polymer ?
#
loop_
_entity_poly.entity_id
_entity_poly.type
_entity_poly.pdbx_seq_one_letter_code
_entity_poly.pdbx_strand_id
1 'polypeptide(L)'
;MKKKGLRSVIEAIQDLLKGKTTTMPKSHSGEGIFFTSKASDLFILDSFGHQLSIQTLLGDVKVKQISASKRGTRVIFEISVDSKLHLNDVFKKFTNLTDSSDFGFDKTEIRVKLYTTSGVHISRSQARRILTGLEKFKIILLDFDKVPVVGQAFADEIYRVFQNAHPDILIQEENMSEGVKFMVERAKNEARK
;
A
#
# COMPACT_ATOMS: atom_id res chain seq x y z
N MET A 1 -10.54 13.90 4.30
CA MET A 1 -11.37 12.78 4.75
C MET A 1 -12.78 12.84 4.15
N LYS A 2 -13.57 13.90 4.36
CA LYS A 2 -14.96 13.99 3.85
C LYS A 2 -15.12 13.74 2.35
N LYS A 3 -14.26 14.28 1.49
CA LYS A 3 -14.33 14.13 0.01
C LYS A 3 -14.11 12.70 -0.50
N LYS A 4 -13.50 11.79 0.31
CA LYS A 4 -13.19 10.41 -0.07
C LYS A 4 -13.92 9.36 0.76
N GLY A 5 -14.85 9.76 1.63
CA GLY A 5 -15.59 8.85 2.49
C GLY A 5 -14.74 8.12 3.54
N LEU A 6 -13.49 8.58 3.79
CA LEU A 6 -12.59 7.96 4.75
C LEU A 6 -13.07 8.19 6.19
N ARG A 7 -13.09 7.12 6.98
CA ARG A 7 -13.69 7.08 8.31
C ARG A 7 -12.73 7.44 9.43
N SER A 8 -11.42 7.33 9.19
CA SER A 8 -10.38 7.60 10.19
C SER A 8 -9.12 8.21 9.57
N VAL A 9 -8.27 8.81 10.42
CA VAL A 9 -6.94 9.31 10.00
C VAL A 9 -6.04 8.15 9.59
N ILE A 10 -6.11 7.02 10.28
CA ILE A 10 -5.34 5.82 9.92
C ILE A 10 -5.71 5.34 8.52
N GLU A 11 -7.00 5.30 8.19
CA GLU A 11 -7.47 4.92 6.85
C GLU A 11 -6.99 5.91 5.77
N ALA A 12 -6.93 7.21 6.11
CA ALA A 12 -6.37 8.22 5.21
C ALA A 12 -4.86 8.03 4.98
N ILE A 13 -4.09 7.71 6.02
CA ILE A 13 -2.65 7.40 5.91
C ILE A 13 -2.45 6.14 5.05
N GLN A 14 -3.22 5.10 5.28
CA GLN A 14 -3.17 3.86 4.49
C GLN A 14 -3.49 4.13 3.01
N ASP A 15 -4.48 4.98 2.73
CA ASP A 15 -4.82 5.35 1.35
C ASP A 15 -3.70 6.15 0.66
N LEU A 16 -3.02 7.04 1.40
CA LEU A 16 -1.86 7.78 0.87
C LEU A 16 -0.69 6.85 0.50
N LEU A 17 -0.48 5.78 1.28
CA LEU A 17 0.59 4.80 1.02
C LEU A 17 0.34 3.95 -0.23
N LYS A 18 -0.89 3.81 -0.69
CA LYS A 18 -1.22 3.11 -1.93
C LYS A 18 -0.72 3.87 -3.18
N GLY A 19 -0.62 5.19 -3.10
CA GLY A 19 -0.37 6.08 -4.24
C GLY A 19 -1.62 6.41 -5.06
N LYS A 20 -1.48 7.29 -6.04
CA LYS A 20 -2.58 7.82 -6.89
C LYS A 20 -3.76 8.36 -6.06
N THR A 21 -3.45 8.92 -4.88
CA THR A 21 -4.43 9.43 -3.94
C THR A 21 -4.47 10.95 -3.97
N THR A 22 -5.52 11.52 -4.53
CA THR A 22 -5.72 12.97 -4.59
C THR A 22 -7.19 13.34 -4.42
N THR A 23 -7.45 14.53 -3.88
CA THR A 23 -8.78 15.14 -3.85
C THR A 23 -9.01 16.08 -5.03
N MET A 24 -8.00 16.28 -5.89
CA MET A 24 -7.99 17.15 -7.07
C MET A 24 -7.40 16.42 -8.30
N PRO A 25 -8.07 15.38 -8.82
CA PRO A 25 -7.51 14.53 -9.88
C PRO A 25 -7.23 15.25 -11.20
N LYS A 26 -7.89 16.40 -11.42
CA LYS A 26 -7.63 17.24 -12.60
C LYS A 26 -6.32 18.01 -12.54
N SER A 27 -5.74 18.19 -11.34
CA SER A 27 -4.56 19.03 -11.11
C SER A 27 -3.36 18.26 -10.54
N HIS A 28 -3.59 17.07 -9.99
CA HIS A 28 -2.57 16.29 -9.29
C HIS A 28 -2.75 14.79 -9.53
N SER A 29 -1.67 14.08 -9.85
CA SER A 29 -1.65 12.61 -9.99
C SER A 29 -1.83 11.87 -8.65
N GLY A 30 -1.50 12.53 -7.53
CA GLY A 30 -1.54 11.93 -6.19
C GLY A 30 -0.35 11.00 -5.90
N GLU A 31 0.74 11.14 -6.62
CA GLU A 31 1.93 10.27 -6.57
C GLU A 31 3.01 10.79 -5.62
N GLY A 32 3.01 12.11 -5.32
CA GLY A 32 4.09 12.78 -4.61
C GLY A 32 4.45 12.12 -3.28
N ILE A 33 3.49 11.91 -2.38
CA ILE A 33 3.74 11.30 -1.06
C ILE A 33 4.26 9.87 -1.23
N PHE A 34 3.70 9.10 -2.17
CA PHE A 34 4.14 7.74 -2.45
C PHE A 34 5.63 7.72 -2.82
N PHE A 35 6.02 8.41 -3.89
CA PHE A 35 7.41 8.39 -4.37
C PHE A 35 8.38 9.04 -3.37
N THR A 36 8.01 10.16 -2.73
CA THR A 36 8.85 10.79 -1.70
C THR A 36 9.12 9.82 -0.56
N SER A 37 8.11 9.07 -0.10
CA SER A 37 8.28 8.09 0.97
C SER A 37 9.16 6.90 0.59
N LYS A 38 9.24 6.55 -0.70
CA LYS A 38 10.09 5.45 -1.21
C LYS A 38 11.52 5.91 -1.54
N ALA A 39 11.71 7.22 -1.76
CA ALA A 39 13.00 7.81 -2.13
C ALA A 39 13.83 8.31 -0.93
N SER A 40 13.37 8.14 0.28
CA SER A 40 14.05 8.54 1.52
C SER A 40 14.59 7.34 2.29
N ASP A 41 15.65 7.54 3.07
CA ASP A 41 16.09 6.57 4.07
C ASP A 41 15.14 6.59 5.28
N LEU A 42 14.69 7.79 5.67
CA LEU A 42 13.64 8.00 6.66
C LEU A 42 12.60 9.00 6.15
N PHE A 43 11.34 8.60 6.19
CA PHE A 43 10.20 9.46 5.90
C PHE A 43 9.25 9.50 7.11
N ILE A 44 8.93 10.70 7.59
CA ILE A 44 7.96 10.88 8.66
C ILE A 44 6.88 11.85 8.19
N LEU A 45 5.63 11.45 8.37
CA LEU A 45 4.45 12.27 8.13
C LEU A 45 3.65 12.41 9.42
N ASP A 46 3.67 13.59 10.03
CA ASP A 46 2.84 13.92 11.19
C ASP A 46 1.62 14.71 10.76
N SER A 47 0.44 14.25 11.09
CA SER A 47 -0.79 14.97 10.78
C SER A 47 -1.91 14.58 11.75
N PHE A 48 -2.62 15.57 12.27
CA PHE A 48 -3.81 15.41 13.12
C PHE A 48 -3.64 14.37 14.26
N GLY A 49 -2.54 14.44 15.00
CA GLY A 49 -2.27 13.54 16.14
C GLY A 49 -1.84 12.13 15.75
N HIS A 50 -1.49 11.91 14.49
CA HIS A 50 -0.95 10.63 14.02
C HIS A 50 0.39 10.85 13.33
N GLN A 51 1.28 9.88 13.47
CA GLN A 51 2.58 9.85 12.82
C GLN A 51 2.71 8.56 12.01
N LEU A 52 2.99 8.69 10.72
CA LEU A 52 3.53 7.64 9.88
C LEU A 52 5.06 7.79 9.88
N SER A 53 5.78 6.70 10.09
CA SER A 53 7.25 6.62 9.97
C SER A 53 7.60 5.45 9.05
N ILE A 54 8.44 5.71 8.05
CA ILE A 54 8.94 4.72 7.09
C ILE A 54 10.46 4.76 7.16
N GLN A 55 11.10 3.63 7.48
CA GLN A 55 12.54 3.42 7.43
C GLN A 55 12.84 2.48 6.27
N THR A 56 13.22 3.04 5.12
CA THR A 56 13.32 2.30 3.86
C THR A 56 14.35 1.20 3.91
N LEU A 57 15.53 1.46 4.47
CA LEU A 57 16.62 0.47 4.59
C LEU A 57 16.26 -0.73 5.47
N LEU A 58 15.45 -0.51 6.52
CA LEU A 58 15.00 -1.56 7.44
C LEU A 58 13.70 -2.22 6.97
N GLY A 59 13.10 -1.70 5.92
CA GLY A 59 11.77 -2.12 5.50
C GLY A 59 10.68 -1.88 6.56
N ASP A 60 10.89 -0.99 7.53
CA ASP A 60 9.98 -0.81 8.67
C ASP A 60 9.01 0.34 8.43
N VAL A 61 7.72 0.08 8.64
CA VAL A 61 6.66 1.07 8.53
C VAL A 61 5.80 1.03 9.78
N LYS A 62 5.71 2.17 10.45
CA LYS A 62 4.95 2.32 11.71
C LYS A 62 3.94 3.45 11.58
N VAL A 63 2.75 3.21 12.11
CA VAL A 63 1.73 4.25 12.34
C VAL A 63 1.43 4.29 13.82
N LYS A 64 1.58 5.45 14.44
CA LYS A 64 1.29 5.66 15.86
C LYS A 64 0.46 6.92 16.09
N GLN A 65 -0.28 6.93 17.17
CA GLN A 65 -0.90 8.13 17.69
C GLN A 65 0.13 8.92 18.51
N ILE A 66 0.16 10.25 18.34
CA ILE A 66 1.05 11.17 19.05
C ILE A 66 0.22 12.17 19.86
N SER A 67 0.73 12.52 21.06
CA SER A 67 0.02 13.38 22.01
C SER A 67 -0.10 14.84 21.53
N ALA A 68 0.82 15.28 20.67
CA ALA A 68 0.84 16.66 20.15
C ALA A 68 -0.02 16.78 18.90
N SER A 69 -1.26 17.25 19.05
CA SER A 69 -2.11 17.60 17.92
C SER A 69 -1.71 18.96 17.37
N LYS A 70 -0.88 18.97 16.32
CA LYS A 70 -0.64 20.21 15.54
C LYS A 70 -1.71 20.35 14.47
N ARG A 71 -2.19 21.57 14.25
CA ARG A 71 -2.94 21.89 13.03
C ARG A 71 -1.99 21.84 11.85
N GLY A 72 -2.34 21.09 10.81
CA GLY A 72 -1.55 20.95 9.60
C GLY A 72 -0.76 19.64 9.53
N THR A 73 0.16 19.60 8.58
CA THR A 73 0.98 18.43 8.28
C THR A 73 2.45 18.81 8.35
N ARG A 74 3.26 18.00 9.02
CA ARG A 74 4.71 18.08 9.00
C ARG A 74 5.26 16.86 8.29
N VAL A 75 6.14 17.09 7.33
CA VAL A 75 6.89 16.04 6.63
C VAL A 75 8.36 16.19 6.99
N ILE A 76 9.01 15.10 7.37
CA ILE A 76 10.45 14.97 7.51
C ILE A 76 10.90 13.98 6.44
N PHE A 77 11.90 14.39 5.68
CA PHE A 77 12.54 13.60 4.65
C PHE A 77 14.04 13.61 4.93
N GLU A 78 14.61 12.45 5.17
CA GLU A 78 16.03 12.29 5.41
C GLU A 78 16.62 11.32 4.39
N ILE A 79 17.79 11.69 3.85
CA ILE A 79 18.60 10.85 2.99
C ILE A 79 20.06 10.97 3.43
N SER A 80 20.74 9.84 3.62
CA SER A 80 22.15 9.82 3.95
C SER A 80 22.97 10.30 2.75
N VAL A 81 24.07 11.01 3.02
CA VAL A 81 25.03 11.40 1.96
C VAL A 81 25.66 10.19 1.29
N ASP A 82 25.70 9.05 1.97
CA ASP A 82 26.20 7.76 1.47
C ASP A 82 25.10 6.83 0.97
N SER A 83 23.85 7.33 0.86
CA SER A 83 22.73 6.53 0.41
C SER A 83 22.94 6.05 -1.01
N LYS A 84 22.77 4.73 -1.22
CA LYS A 84 22.81 4.10 -2.54
C LYS A 84 21.44 4.04 -3.22
N LEU A 85 20.44 4.68 -2.61
CA LEU A 85 19.09 4.73 -3.15
C LEU A 85 19.01 5.78 -4.26
N HIS A 86 18.88 5.34 -5.49
CA HIS A 86 18.72 6.24 -6.63
C HIS A 86 17.24 6.42 -6.98
N LEU A 87 16.83 7.67 -7.17
CA LEU A 87 15.46 8.01 -7.53
C LEU A 87 14.97 7.30 -8.80
N ASN A 88 15.86 7.15 -9.79
CA ASN A 88 15.55 6.40 -11.01
C ASN A 88 15.20 4.94 -10.74
N ASP A 89 15.82 4.28 -9.75
CA ASP A 89 15.52 2.89 -9.43
C ASP A 89 14.17 2.79 -8.71
N VAL A 90 13.85 3.79 -7.89
CA VAL A 90 12.51 3.89 -7.28
C VAL A 90 11.44 4.06 -8.36
N PHE A 91 11.65 4.94 -9.32
CA PHE A 91 10.71 5.09 -10.44
C PHE A 91 10.59 3.80 -11.25
N LYS A 92 11.70 3.19 -11.68
CA LYS A 92 11.69 1.91 -12.42
C LYS A 92 10.94 0.80 -11.69
N LYS A 93 11.06 0.73 -10.36
CA LYS A 93 10.36 -0.29 -9.56
C LYS A 93 8.83 -0.18 -9.67
N PHE A 94 8.28 1.03 -9.80
CA PHE A 94 6.85 1.31 -9.73
C PHE A 94 6.22 1.80 -11.04
N THR A 95 7.03 1.95 -12.10
CA THR A 95 6.55 2.30 -13.44
C THR A 95 6.75 1.13 -14.40
N ASN A 96 5.85 0.96 -15.34
CA ASN A 96 6.06 0.06 -16.47
C ASN A 96 6.82 0.81 -17.55
N LEU A 97 8.00 0.31 -17.90
CA LEU A 97 8.78 0.74 -19.06
C LEU A 97 8.30 -0.02 -20.32
N THR A 98 7.02 0.07 -20.66
CA THR A 98 6.57 -0.39 -21.97
C THR A 98 6.86 0.70 -22.99
N ASP A 99 7.23 0.31 -24.23
CA ASP A 99 7.69 1.16 -25.36
C ASP A 99 6.73 2.29 -25.81
N SER A 100 5.60 2.44 -25.19
CA SER A 100 4.70 3.59 -25.37
C SER A 100 5.11 4.71 -24.40
N SER A 101 5.27 5.90 -24.92
CA SER A 101 5.72 7.15 -24.30
C SER A 101 4.97 7.62 -23.04
N ASP A 102 4.19 6.77 -22.42
CA ASP A 102 3.41 7.04 -21.22
C ASP A 102 4.06 6.33 -20.02
N PHE A 103 4.98 7.03 -19.35
CA PHE A 103 5.60 6.58 -18.10
C PHE A 103 4.55 6.54 -16.99
N GLY A 104 3.69 5.51 -17.00
CA GLY A 104 2.62 5.35 -16.04
C GLY A 104 3.12 4.74 -14.73
N PHE A 105 2.73 5.34 -13.60
CA PHE A 105 2.83 4.71 -12.28
C PHE A 105 1.78 3.60 -12.17
N ASP A 106 2.13 2.39 -12.60
CA ASP A 106 1.19 1.27 -12.78
C ASP A 106 1.32 0.17 -11.74
N LYS A 107 2.38 0.22 -10.91
CA LYS A 107 2.65 -0.75 -9.86
C LYS A 107 2.59 -0.12 -8.48
N THR A 108 1.91 -0.75 -7.54
CA THR A 108 1.89 -0.36 -6.13
C THR A 108 2.29 -1.51 -5.21
N GLU A 109 2.83 -1.17 -4.04
CA GLU A 109 3.20 -2.10 -2.98
C GLU A 109 2.33 -1.85 -1.75
N ILE A 110 1.64 -2.88 -1.31
CA ILE A 110 0.72 -2.82 -0.17
C ILE A 110 1.25 -3.71 0.95
N ARG A 111 1.66 -3.11 2.05
CA ARG A 111 2.01 -3.84 3.27
C ARG A 111 0.75 -4.23 4.01
N VAL A 112 0.34 -5.47 3.84
CA VAL A 112 -0.94 -6.02 4.36
C VAL A 112 -1.07 -5.83 5.87
N LYS A 113 0.01 -5.98 6.63
CA LYS A 113 0.07 -5.78 8.08
C LYS A 113 -0.50 -4.42 8.54
N LEU A 114 -0.35 -3.36 7.76
CA LEU A 114 -0.81 -2.02 8.15
C LEU A 114 -2.34 -1.86 8.16
N TYR A 115 -3.07 -2.79 7.56
CA TYR A 115 -4.53 -2.71 7.41
C TYR A 115 -5.31 -3.45 8.49
N THR A 116 -4.62 -3.95 9.52
CA THR A 116 -5.26 -4.58 10.68
C THR A 116 -4.75 -4.02 11.98
N THR A 117 -5.63 -3.90 12.96
CA THR A 117 -5.29 -3.55 14.35
C THR A 117 -5.03 -4.79 15.21
N SER A 118 -5.48 -5.97 14.78
CA SER A 118 -5.43 -7.22 15.56
C SER A 118 -4.34 -8.19 15.12
N GLY A 119 -3.54 -7.86 14.10
CA GLY A 119 -2.52 -8.77 13.55
C GLY A 119 -3.07 -9.93 12.70
N VAL A 120 -4.39 -10.13 12.66
CA VAL A 120 -5.04 -11.21 11.90
C VAL A 120 -5.99 -10.64 10.86
N HIS A 121 -5.85 -11.10 9.61
CA HIS A 121 -6.67 -10.68 8.47
C HIS A 121 -7.66 -11.79 8.13
N ILE A 122 -8.86 -11.75 8.69
CA ILE A 122 -9.84 -12.83 8.58
C ILE A 122 -11.09 -12.47 7.80
N SER A 123 -11.44 -11.18 7.69
CA SER A 123 -12.73 -10.77 7.14
C SER A 123 -12.65 -10.20 5.72
N ARG A 124 -13.73 -10.38 4.96
CA ARG A 124 -13.91 -9.72 3.65
C ARG A 124 -13.82 -8.20 3.74
N SER A 125 -14.32 -7.60 4.81
CA SER A 125 -14.27 -6.16 4.99
C SER A 125 -12.85 -5.62 5.14
N GLN A 126 -11.93 -6.40 5.74
CA GLN A 126 -10.52 -6.06 5.80
C GLN A 126 -9.87 -6.14 4.42
N ALA A 127 -10.16 -7.19 3.66
CA ALA A 127 -9.69 -7.32 2.28
C ALA A 127 -10.19 -6.15 1.41
N ARG A 128 -11.48 -5.84 1.43
CA ARG A 128 -12.06 -4.70 0.68
C ARG A 128 -11.39 -3.37 1.00
N ARG A 129 -11.02 -3.16 2.26
CA ARG A 129 -10.32 -1.95 2.69
C ARG A 129 -8.93 -1.85 2.07
N ILE A 130 -8.22 -2.98 1.95
CA ILE A 130 -6.95 -3.06 1.22
C ILE A 130 -7.17 -2.76 -0.27
N LEU A 131 -8.15 -3.39 -0.88
CA LEU A 131 -8.41 -3.35 -2.32
C LEU A 131 -8.97 -2.04 -2.83
N THR A 132 -9.65 -1.26 -1.98
CA THR A 132 -10.25 0.03 -2.38
C THR A 132 -9.21 0.95 -3.02
N GLY A 133 -9.43 1.39 -4.25
CA GLY A 133 -8.57 2.29 -5.02
C GLY A 133 -7.39 1.60 -5.70
N LEU A 134 -7.28 0.25 -5.63
CA LEU A 134 -6.24 -0.50 -6.33
C LEU A 134 -6.58 -0.81 -7.79
N GLU A 135 -7.82 -0.63 -8.21
CA GLU A 135 -8.27 -0.74 -9.60
C GLU A 135 -7.56 0.22 -10.58
N LYS A 136 -6.80 1.18 -10.07
CA LYS A 136 -6.00 2.15 -10.84
C LYS A 136 -4.63 1.61 -11.28
N PHE A 137 -4.23 0.45 -10.77
CA PHE A 137 -2.92 -0.13 -11.00
C PHE A 137 -3.02 -1.38 -11.86
N LYS A 138 -2.00 -1.66 -12.65
CA LYS A 138 -1.87 -2.90 -13.43
C LYS A 138 -1.22 -4.01 -12.61
N ILE A 139 -0.34 -3.64 -11.67
CA ILE A 139 0.36 -4.59 -10.82
C ILE A 139 0.19 -4.18 -9.36
N ILE A 140 -0.24 -5.12 -8.53
CA ILE A 140 -0.39 -4.95 -7.09
C ILE A 140 0.54 -5.96 -6.42
N LEU A 141 1.53 -5.45 -5.68
CA LEU A 141 2.39 -6.27 -4.84
C LEU A 141 1.84 -6.28 -3.41
N LEU A 142 1.40 -7.44 -2.94
CA LEU A 142 0.95 -7.65 -1.57
C LEU A 142 2.11 -8.18 -0.72
N ASP A 143 2.64 -7.34 0.16
CA ASP A 143 3.68 -7.71 1.11
C ASP A 143 3.05 -8.20 2.42
N PHE A 144 3.23 -9.50 2.72
CA PHE A 144 2.75 -10.18 3.91
C PHE A 144 3.78 -10.24 5.04
N ASP A 145 4.83 -9.40 5.01
CA ASP A 145 5.82 -9.37 6.11
C ASP A 145 5.13 -9.24 7.46
N LYS A 146 5.48 -10.14 8.40
CA LYS A 146 4.91 -10.22 9.77
C LYS A 146 3.39 -10.44 9.81
N VAL A 147 2.80 -10.99 8.77
CA VAL A 147 1.41 -11.50 8.76
C VAL A 147 1.46 -13.02 8.98
N PRO A 148 1.03 -13.53 10.15
CA PRO A 148 1.17 -14.95 10.44
C PRO A 148 0.18 -15.82 9.69
N VAL A 149 -1.04 -15.33 9.49
CA VAL A 149 -2.13 -16.07 8.83
C VAL A 149 -3.18 -15.10 8.30
N VAL A 150 -3.89 -15.54 7.26
CA VAL A 150 -5.10 -14.88 6.74
C VAL A 150 -6.26 -15.87 6.75
N GLY A 151 -7.48 -15.37 6.89
CA GLY A 151 -8.68 -16.22 6.83
C GLY A 151 -9.12 -16.49 5.39
N GLN A 152 -9.87 -17.57 5.19
CA GLN A 152 -10.41 -17.93 3.87
C GLN A 152 -11.22 -16.80 3.25
N ALA A 153 -12.12 -16.17 4.03
CA ALA A 153 -12.95 -15.08 3.53
C ALA A 153 -12.16 -13.83 3.09
N PHE A 154 -10.99 -13.59 3.70
CA PHE A 154 -10.05 -12.56 3.29
C PHE A 154 -9.37 -12.90 1.96
N ALA A 155 -8.83 -14.12 1.85
CA ALA A 155 -8.18 -14.60 0.64
C ALA A 155 -9.15 -14.69 -0.54
N ASP A 156 -10.35 -15.22 -0.33
CA ASP A 156 -11.42 -15.28 -1.35
C ASP A 156 -11.78 -13.89 -1.91
N GLU A 157 -11.87 -12.88 -1.06
CA GLU A 157 -12.21 -11.52 -1.51
C GLU A 157 -11.14 -10.95 -2.42
N ILE A 158 -9.86 -11.25 -2.17
CA ILE A 158 -8.74 -10.80 -3.00
C ILE A 158 -8.65 -11.61 -4.29
N TYR A 159 -8.49 -12.93 -4.18
CA TYR A 159 -8.05 -13.77 -5.29
C TYR A 159 -9.19 -14.34 -6.14
N ARG A 160 -10.42 -14.29 -5.64
CA ARG A 160 -11.59 -14.71 -6.39
C ARG A 160 -12.49 -13.52 -6.73
N VAL A 161 -12.94 -12.76 -5.75
CA VAL A 161 -13.92 -11.69 -6.01
C VAL A 161 -13.29 -10.50 -6.74
N PHE A 162 -12.20 -9.95 -6.20
CA PHE A 162 -11.54 -8.79 -6.82
C PHE A 162 -10.86 -9.18 -8.14
N GLN A 163 -10.14 -10.30 -8.17
CA GLN A 163 -9.43 -10.73 -9.38
C GLN A 163 -10.39 -11.02 -10.54
N ASN A 164 -11.56 -11.62 -10.29
CA ASN A 164 -12.57 -11.85 -11.33
C ASN A 164 -13.19 -10.54 -11.83
N ALA A 165 -13.32 -9.53 -10.96
CA ALA A 165 -13.80 -8.21 -11.35
C ALA A 165 -12.75 -7.37 -12.11
N HIS A 166 -11.46 -7.71 -11.94
CA HIS A 166 -10.32 -7.01 -12.52
C HIS A 166 -9.28 -7.99 -13.09
N PRO A 167 -9.61 -8.74 -14.16
CA PRO A 167 -8.76 -9.79 -14.70
C PRO A 167 -7.42 -9.26 -15.27
N ASP A 168 -7.38 -8.00 -15.66
CA ASP A 168 -6.19 -7.35 -16.22
C ASP A 168 -5.18 -6.90 -15.15
N ILE A 169 -5.54 -6.99 -13.85
CA ILE A 169 -4.66 -6.62 -12.76
C ILE A 169 -3.86 -7.84 -12.31
N LEU A 170 -2.54 -7.73 -12.34
CA LEU A 170 -1.64 -8.75 -11.81
C LEU A 170 -1.44 -8.56 -10.31
N ILE A 171 -1.83 -9.54 -9.51
CA ILE A 171 -1.54 -9.59 -8.08
C ILE A 171 -0.31 -10.47 -7.85
N GLN A 172 0.71 -9.91 -7.21
CA GLN A 172 1.94 -10.58 -6.80
C GLN A 172 2.02 -10.58 -5.27
N GLU A 173 2.58 -11.64 -4.69
CA GLU A 173 2.72 -11.79 -3.25
C GLU A 173 4.19 -11.90 -2.86
N GLU A 174 4.56 -11.25 -1.75
CA GLU A 174 5.88 -11.37 -1.13
C GLU A 174 5.76 -11.68 0.37
N ASN A 175 6.81 -12.27 0.93
CA ASN A 175 6.99 -12.51 2.37
C ASN A 175 5.83 -13.27 3.04
N MET A 176 5.23 -14.21 2.30
CA MET A 176 4.16 -15.05 2.84
C MET A 176 4.69 -16.07 3.85
N SER A 177 4.06 -16.15 5.02
CA SER A 177 4.20 -17.30 5.92
C SER A 177 3.53 -18.54 5.31
N GLU A 178 3.83 -19.74 5.81
CA GLU A 178 3.19 -20.98 5.36
C GLU A 178 1.67 -20.93 5.53
N GLY A 179 1.16 -20.31 6.62
CA GLY A 179 -0.27 -20.15 6.85
C GLY A 179 -0.93 -19.21 5.84
N VAL A 180 -0.26 -18.14 5.45
CA VAL A 180 -0.74 -17.23 4.40
C VAL A 180 -0.73 -17.94 3.05
N LYS A 181 0.38 -18.58 2.69
CA LYS A 181 0.55 -19.30 1.41
C LYS A 181 -0.54 -20.35 1.20
N PHE A 182 -0.81 -21.17 2.22
CA PHE A 182 -1.87 -22.18 2.16
C PHE A 182 -3.24 -21.57 1.81
N MET A 183 -3.62 -20.47 2.47
CA MET A 183 -4.91 -19.81 2.23
C MET A 183 -4.99 -19.12 0.86
N VAL A 184 -3.90 -18.53 0.40
CA VAL A 184 -3.80 -17.89 -0.92
C VAL A 184 -3.93 -18.95 -2.02
N GLU A 185 -3.17 -20.04 -1.95
CA GLU A 185 -3.21 -21.12 -2.93
C GLU A 185 -4.60 -21.77 -3.00
N ARG A 186 -5.23 -21.99 -1.84
CA ARG A 186 -6.59 -22.49 -1.77
C ARG A 186 -7.56 -21.56 -2.50
N ALA A 187 -7.54 -20.25 -2.22
CA ALA A 187 -8.44 -19.28 -2.85
C ALA A 187 -8.21 -19.20 -4.38
N LYS A 188 -6.94 -19.25 -4.83
CA LYS A 188 -6.58 -19.27 -6.25
C LYS A 188 -7.09 -20.55 -6.95
N ASN A 189 -7.01 -21.69 -6.29
CA ASN A 189 -7.50 -22.96 -6.85
C ASN A 189 -9.04 -23.02 -6.92
N GLU A 190 -9.74 -22.42 -5.96
CA GLU A 190 -11.19 -22.29 -5.99
C GLU A 190 -11.69 -21.32 -7.07
N ALA A 191 -10.89 -20.29 -7.39
CA ALA A 191 -11.19 -19.32 -8.45
C ALA A 191 -11.06 -19.90 -9.88
N ARG A 192 -10.31 -21.00 -10.06
CA ARG A 192 -10.10 -21.65 -11.35
C ARG A 192 -11.16 -22.70 -11.73
N LYS A 193 -12.04 -23.03 -10.79
CA LYS A 193 -13.16 -23.95 -10.99
C LYS A 193 -14.38 -23.24 -11.57
#